data_dae4ed138fb03847f4385010a512c011
#
_entry.id   dae4ed138fb03847f4385010a512c011
#
_cell.length_a   1.000
_cell.length_b   1.000
_cell.length_c   1.000
_cell.angle_alpha   90.00
_cell.angle_beta   90.00
_cell.angle_gamma   90.00
#
_symmetry.space_group_name_H-M   'P 1'
#
loop_
_entity.id
_entity.type
_entity.pdbx_description
1 polymer ?
#
loop_
_entity_poly.entity_id
_entity_poly.type
_entity_poly.pdbx_seq_one_letter_code
_entity_poly.pdbx_strand_id
1 'polypeptide(L)'
;LLSRRQRQMCIRDRWEGGFRVPAICWMPGKINPAINDEIMTSMDLYPTFLSMAGIEQPKDLVLDGVNQTGLLFEEKHSARDEVYYWWGSELMAIRKGEWKYYFKTIKDQYLRTCKIETPAEPLLYNVETDISERFNQAEKHPEIVKLLIEAGEKHKKGMKIKPSVCDMM
;
A
#
# COMPACT_ATOMS: atom_id res chain seq x y z
N LEU A 1 0.11 -17.62 23.37
CA LEU A 1 0.42 -17.86 21.95
C LEU A 1 -0.86 -17.66 21.13
N LEU A 2 -0.95 -16.54 20.43
CA LEU A 2 -2.03 -16.33 19.44
C LEU A 2 -1.96 -17.47 18.42
N SER A 3 -3.08 -18.17 18.22
CA SER A 3 -3.15 -19.28 17.24
C SER A 3 -2.81 -18.77 15.83
N ARG A 4 -2.35 -19.67 14.94
CA ARG A 4 -2.12 -19.34 13.51
C ARG A 4 -3.35 -18.65 12.87
N ARG A 5 -4.56 -19.05 13.26
CA ARG A 5 -5.82 -18.41 12.79
C ARG A 5 -5.96 -16.96 13.26
N GLN A 6 -5.56 -16.63 14.47
CA GLN A 6 -5.61 -15.25 14.98
C GLN A 6 -4.59 -14.36 14.27
N ARG A 7 -3.38 -14.88 13.98
CA ARG A 7 -2.40 -14.16 13.14
C ARG A 7 -2.89 -13.95 11.71
N GLN A 8 -3.61 -14.91 11.12
CA GLN A 8 -4.18 -14.78 9.79
C GLN A 8 -5.36 -13.78 9.74
N MET A 9 -6.09 -13.57 10.83
CA MET A 9 -7.12 -12.52 10.88
C MET A 9 -6.51 -11.12 10.99
N CYS A 10 -5.43 -10.94 11.73
CA CYS A 10 -4.67 -9.68 11.73
C CYS A 10 -4.01 -9.39 10.37
N ILE A 11 -3.68 -10.42 9.58
CA ILE A 11 -3.12 -10.31 8.22
C ILE A 11 -4.12 -9.71 7.21
N ARG A 12 -5.43 -9.85 7.43
CA ARG A 12 -6.47 -9.24 6.56
C ARG A 12 -6.73 -7.77 6.86
N ASP A 13 -6.12 -7.26 7.90
CA ASP A 13 -6.20 -5.86 8.25
C ASP A 13 -5.09 -5.07 7.54
N ARG A 14 -5.30 -3.82 7.30
CA ARG A 14 -4.48 -2.84 6.57
C ARG A 14 -3.03 -2.69 7.05
N TRP A 15 -2.62 -3.45 8.06
CA TRP A 15 -1.27 -3.50 8.58
C TRP A 15 -0.31 -4.15 7.57
N GLU A 16 0.95 -3.79 7.63
CA GLU A 16 1.98 -4.31 6.71
C GLU A 16 1.98 -5.84 6.64
N GLY A 17 1.71 -6.53 7.74
CA GLY A 17 1.62 -8.00 7.77
C GLY A 17 0.51 -8.61 6.89
N GLY A 18 -0.44 -7.82 6.42
CA GLY A 18 -1.51 -8.24 5.51
C GLY A 18 -1.22 -7.92 4.04
N PHE A 19 -0.44 -6.89 3.78
CA PHE A 19 -0.19 -6.39 2.44
C PHE A 19 1.22 -6.66 1.94
N ARG A 20 2.20 -6.72 2.84
CA ARG A 20 3.58 -7.00 2.47
C ARG A 20 3.77 -8.50 2.26
N VAL A 21 4.08 -8.88 1.03
CA VAL A 21 4.34 -10.26 0.64
C VAL A 21 5.72 -10.38 -0.01
N PRO A 22 6.46 -11.47 0.20
CA PRO A 22 7.70 -11.72 -0.51
C PRO A 22 7.40 -11.93 -2.00
N ALA A 23 8.25 -11.37 -2.85
CA ALA A 23 8.23 -11.58 -4.28
C ALA A 23 9.63 -12.01 -4.76
N ILE A 24 9.69 -12.85 -5.78
CA ILE A 24 10.93 -13.28 -6.42
C ILE A 24 10.82 -12.96 -7.90
N CYS A 25 11.79 -12.20 -8.40
CA CYS A 25 11.97 -11.96 -9.82
C CYS A 25 13.27 -12.67 -10.26
N TRP A 26 13.15 -13.56 -11.26
CA TRP A 26 14.28 -14.34 -11.73
C TRP A 26 14.37 -14.26 -13.25
N MET A 27 15.47 -13.70 -13.75
CA MET A 27 15.77 -13.61 -15.18
C MET A 27 17.30 -13.71 -15.38
N PRO A 28 17.84 -14.91 -15.64
CA PRO A 28 19.26 -15.12 -15.75
C PRO A 28 19.92 -14.24 -16.82
N GLY A 29 21.05 -13.62 -16.49
CA GLY A 29 21.79 -12.72 -17.38
C GLY A 29 21.15 -11.36 -17.61
N LYS A 30 20.01 -11.07 -16.95
CA LYS A 30 19.31 -9.78 -17.02
C LYS A 30 19.14 -9.12 -15.66
N ILE A 31 18.86 -9.90 -14.63
CA ILE A 31 18.67 -9.41 -13.26
C ILE A 31 19.83 -9.92 -12.41
N ASN A 32 20.54 -9.02 -11.77
CA ASN A 32 21.58 -9.33 -10.81
C ASN A 32 20.97 -9.83 -9.49
N PRO A 33 21.61 -10.77 -8.77
CA PRO A 33 21.17 -11.18 -7.45
C PRO A 33 21.18 -9.99 -6.48
N ALA A 34 20.02 -9.64 -5.96
CA ALA A 34 19.85 -8.54 -5.01
C ALA A 34 18.65 -8.78 -4.09
N ILE A 35 18.62 -8.10 -2.94
CA ILE A 35 17.45 -7.96 -2.10
C ILE A 35 17.01 -6.50 -2.24
N ASN A 36 15.72 -6.29 -2.45
CA ASN A 36 15.15 -4.97 -2.63
C ASN A 36 13.89 -4.83 -1.77
N ASP A 37 13.83 -3.79 -0.96
CA ASP A 37 12.72 -3.47 -0.04
C ASP A 37 11.88 -2.28 -0.53
N GLU A 38 12.10 -1.82 -1.75
CA GLU A 38 11.36 -0.74 -2.39
C GLU A 38 9.89 -1.09 -2.61
N ILE A 39 9.06 -0.07 -2.73
CA ILE A 39 7.62 -0.24 -2.93
C ILE A 39 7.35 -0.75 -4.34
N MET A 40 6.72 -1.91 -4.44
CA MET A 40 6.15 -2.46 -5.66
C MET A 40 4.81 -3.11 -5.37
N THR A 41 3.84 -2.96 -6.24
CA THR A 41 2.51 -3.56 -6.12
C THR A 41 2.21 -4.49 -7.29
N SER A 42 1.22 -5.37 -7.13
CA SER A 42 0.78 -6.24 -8.23
C SER A 42 0.25 -5.46 -9.44
N MET A 43 -0.25 -4.25 -9.24
CA MET A 43 -0.71 -3.38 -10.33
C MET A 43 0.45 -2.95 -11.25
N ASP A 44 1.67 -2.89 -10.73
CA ASP A 44 2.86 -2.48 -11.48
C ASP A 44 3.36 -3.55 -12.46
N LEU A 45 2.93 -4.80 -12.27
CA LEU A 45 3.32 -5.91 -13.15
C LEU A 45 2.86 -5.68 -14.59
N TYR A 46 1.63 -5.21 -14.79
CA TYR A 46 1.08 -5.02 -16.13
C TYR A 46 1.89 -4.00 -16.97
N PRO A 47 2.08 -2.73 -16.54
CA PRO A 47 2.89 -1.78 -17.31
C PRO A 47 4.35 -2.18 -17.40
N THR A 48 4.89 -2.89 -16.41
CA THR A 48 6.27 -3.40 -16.45
C THR A 48 6.41 -4.47 -17.53
N PHE A 49 5.49 -5.42 -17.63
CA PHE A 49 5.55 -6.45 -18.67
C PHE A 49 5.30 -5.90 -20.08
N LEU A 50 4.44 -4.90 -20.25
CA LEU A 50 4.28 -4.20 -21.52
C LEU A 50 5.63 -3.57 -21.95
N SER A 51 6.28 -2.86 -21.04
CA SER A 51 7.58 -2.24 -21.29
C SER A 51 8.64 -3.28 -21.64
N MET A 52 8.71 -4.42 -20.93
CA MET A 52 9.63 -5.51 -21.22
C MET A 52 9.40 -6.13 -22.61
N ALA A 53 8.14 -6.17 -23.05
CA ALA A 53 7.77 -6.68 -24.38
C ALA A 53 7.93 -5.64 -25.49
N GLY A 54 8.32 -4.40 -25.18
CA GLY A 54 8.42 -3.31 -26.15
C GLY A 54 7.07 -2.82 -26.67
N ILE A 55 5.99 -3.05 -25.89
CA ILE A 55 4.63 -2.68 -26.26
C ILE A 55 4.27 -1.36 -25.57
N GLU A 56 3.78 -0.40 -26.33
CA GLU A 56 3.26 0.85 -25.77
C GLU A 56 2.03 0.62 -24.91
N GLN A 57 1.91 1.39 -23.82
CA GLN A 57 0.72 1.37 -22.98
C GLN A 57 -0.49 1.91 -23.75
N PRO A 58 -1.69 1.32 -23.57
CA PRO A 58 -2.92 1.86 -24.14
C PRO A 58 -3.16 3.31 -23.69
N LYS A 59 -3.39 4.21 -24.63
CA LYS A 59 -3.57 5.64 -24.33
C LYS A 59 -4.99 5.99 -23.84
N ASP A 60 -5.92 5.12 -24.09
CA ASP A 60 -7.35 5.22 -23.72
C ASP A 60 -7.64 4.62 -22.34
N LEU A 61 -6.64 4.00 -21.70
CA LEU A 61 -6.77 3.35 -20.39
C LEU A 61 -5.91 4.06 -19.34
N VAL A 62 -6.55 4.48 -18.26
CA VAL A 62 -5.85 4.97 -17.06
C VAL A 62 -5.39 3.77 -16.25
N LEU A 63 -4.07 3.64 -16.09
CA LEU A 63 -3.46 2.56 -15.31
C LEU A 63 -3.01 3.09 -13.94
N ASP A 64 -3.40 2.40 -12.88
CA ASP A 64 -2.91 2.67 -11.53
C ASP A 64 -1.50 2.11 -11.31
N GLY A 65 -1.07 1.17 -12.15
CA GLY A 65 0.26 0.59 -12.13
C GLY A 65 1.30 1.51 -12.74
N VAL A 66 2.54 1.44 -12.26
CA VAL A 66 3.70 2.14 -12.82
C VAL A 66 4.75 1.15 -13.32
N ASN A 67 5.49 1.55 -14.35
CA ASN A 67 6.54 0.71 -14.91
C ASN A 67 7.75 0.64 -13.96
N GLN A 68 8.13 -0.57 -13.57
CA GLN A 68 9.22 -0.88 -12.63
C GLN A 68 10.45 -1.49 -13.31
N THR A 69 10.60 -1.35 -14.62
CA THR A 69 11.80 -1.87 -15.33
C THR A 69 13.10 -1.27 -14.79
N GLY A 70 13.08 0.02 -14.40
CA GLY A 70 14.23 0.66 -13.78
C GLY A 70 14.64 -0.01 -12.46
N LEU A 71 13.67 -0.36 -11.61
CA LEU A 71 13.91 -1.08 -10.36
C LEU A 71 14.45 -2.49 -10.61
N LEU A 72 13.91 -3.21 -11.59
CA LEU A 72 14.24 -4.61 -11.82
C LEU A 72 15.56 -4.83 -12.58
N PHE A 73 15.92 -3.93 -13.50
CA PHE A 73 17.03 -4.13 -14.42
C PHE A 73 18.17 -3.10 -14.31
N GLU A 74 17.91 -1.95 -13.69
CA GLU A 74 18.84 -0.82 -13.73
C GLU A 74 19.27 -0.36 -12.32
N GLU A 75 18.92 -1.12 -11.28
CA GLU A 75 19.23 -0.80 -9.86
C GLU A 75 18.78 0.61 -9.43
N LYS A 76 17.71 1.12 -10.06
CA LYS A 76 17.10 2.39 -9.71
C LYS A 76 16.10 2.24 -8.57
N HIS A 77 15.73 3.36 -7.97
CA HIS A 77 14.63 3.39 -7.03
C HIS A 77 13.30 3.05 -7.69
N SER A 78 12.34 2.59 -6.90
CA SER A 78 10.98 2.36 -7.39
C SER A 78 10.39 3.60 -8.03
N ALA A 79 9.72 3.42 -9.16
CA ALA A 79 8.92 4.47 -9.79
C ALA A 79 7.63 4.76 -9.01
N ARG A 80 7.29 3.91 -8.02
CA ARG A 80 6.14 4.09 -7.12
C ARG A 80 6.58 4.69 -5.80
N ASP A 81 6.06 5.87 -5.49
CA ASP A 81 6.31 6.56 -4.22
C ASP A 81 5.15 6.39 -3.22
N GLU A 82 3.93 6.13 -3.72
CA GLU A 82 2.72 6.12 -2.92
C GLU A 82 1.89 4.84 -3.11
N VAL A 83 1.31 4.33 -2.01
CA VAL A 83 0.34 3.23 -1.99
C VAL A 83 -0.88 3.66 -1.19
N TYR A 84 -2.07 3.47 -1.76
CA TYR A 84 -3.35 3.77 -1.14
C TYR A 84 -4.07 2.48 -0.78
N TYR A 85 -4.47 2.36 0.48
CA TYR A 85 -5.14 1.18 1.03
C TYR A 85 -6.63 1.46 1.14
N TRP A 86 -7.41 0.74 0.35
CA TRP A 86 -8.86 0.89 0.29
C TRP A 86 -9.59 -0.30 0.90
N TRP A 87 -10.73 -0.03 1.51
CA TRP A 87 -11.70 -1.02 1.93
C TRP A 87 -13.07 -0.60 1.43
N GLY A 88 -13.61 -1.33 0.43
CA GLY A 88 -14.80 -0.88 -0.27
C GLY A 88 -14.60 0.50 -0.89
N SER A 89 -15.43 1.46 -0.54
CA SER A 89 -15.34 2.86 -0.97
C SER A 89 -14.53 3.76 -0.01
N GLU A 90 -13.97 3.20 1.06
CA GLU A 90 -13.27 3.97 2.09
C GLU A 90 -11.75 3.90 1.95
N LEU A 91 -11.10 5.06 1.90
CA LEU A 91 -9.66 5.16 2.01
C LEU A 91 -9.23 4.96 3.47
N MET A 92 -8.53 3.88 3.73
CA MET A 92 -8.14 3.46 5.07
C MET A 92 -6.78 4.00 5.47
N ALA A 93 -5.80 3.91 4.58
CA ALA A 93 -4.44 4.36 4.84
C ALA A 93 -3.73 4.81 3.55
N ILE A 94 -2.66 5.55 3.72
CA ILE A 94 -1.69 5.89 2.68
C ILE A 94 -0.28 5.54 3.18
N ARG A 95 0.53 4.97 2.31
CA ARG A 95 1.98 4.86 2.50
C ARG A 95 2.67 5.72 1.46
N LYS A 96 3.64 6.53 1.90
CA LYS A 96 4.53 7.30 1.04
C LYS A 96 5.95 7.14 1.55
N GLY A 97 6.81 6.53 0.72
CA GLY A 97 8.14 6.14 1.13
C GLY A 97 8.10 5.25 2.38
N GLU A 98 8.82 5.64 3.42
CA GLU A 98 8.89 4.95 4.72
C GLU A 98 7.69 5.20 5.64
N TRP A 99 6.85 6.21 5.36
CA TRP A 99 5.78 6.65 6.24
C TRP A 99 4.43 6.11 5.82
N LYS A 100 3.66 5.61 6.79
CA LYS A 100 2.28 5.14 6.61
C LYS A 100 1.35 5.82 7.61
N TYR A 101 0.28 6.41 7.08
CA TYR A 101 -0.73 7.12 7.85
C TYR A 101 -2.09 6.45 7.69
N TYR A 102 -2.85 6.37 8.79
CA TYR A 102 -4.19 5.79 8.82
C TYR A 102 -5.27 6.86 8.95
N PHE A 103 -6.15 6.93 7.95
CA PHE A 103 -7.37 7.75 8.01
C PHE A 103 -8.46 7.06 8.81
N LYS A 104 -8.54 5.73 8.70
CA LYS A 104 -9.57 4.90 9.31
C LYS A 104 -9.01 3.57 9.78
N THR A 105 -9.64 3.00 10.80
CA THR A 105 -9.33 1.69 11.36
C THR A 105 -10.59 0.83 11.45
N ILE A 106 -10.46 -0.48 11.66
CA ILE A 106 -11.57 -1.38 11.98
C ILE A 106 -11.46 -1.75 13.45
N LYS A 107 -12.51 -1.51 14.22
CA LYS A 107 -12.49 -1.71 15.68
C LYS A 107 -12.62 -3.16 16.10
N ASP A 108 -13.33 -3.97 15.36
CA ASP A 108 -13.70 -5.31 15.82
C ASP A 108 -13.29 -6.37 14.79
N GLN A 109 -12.06 -6.88 14.97
CA GLN A 109 -11.50 -7.93 14.11
C GLN A 109 -12.10 -9.32 14.40
N TYR A 110 -12.79 -9.50 15.53
CA TYR A 110 -13.28 -10.79 16.01
C TYR A 110 -14.74 -11.06 15.68
N LEU A 111 -15.53 -10.02 15.55
CA LEU A 111 -16.93 -10.12 15.17
C LEU A 111 -17.07 -9.77 13.70
N ARG A 112 -17.83 -10.53 12.95
CA ARG A 112 -18.06 -10.42 11.50
C ARG A 112 -18.54 -9.03 11.00
N THR A 113 -18.61 -8.06 11.87
CA THR A 113 -18.97 -6.68 11.57
C THR A 113 -17.70 -5.85 11.40
N CYS A 114 -17.26 -5.64 10.16
CA CYS A 114 -16.14 -4.76 9.84
C CYS A 114 -16.53 -3.30 10.10
N LYS A 115 -16.65 -2.89 11.37
CA LYS A 115 -17.01 -1.53 11.72
C LYS A 115 -15.82 -0.60 11.52
N ILE A 116 -15.92 0.25 10.50
CA ILE A 116 -14.91 1.26 10.19
C ILE A 116 -15.07 2.43 11.16
N GLU A 117 -13.97 2.85 11.77
CA GLU A 117 -13.93 3.99 12.68
C GLU A 117 -12.76 4.93 12.32
N THR A 118 -12.95 6.21 12.58
CA THR A 118 -11.85 7.17 12.55
C THR A 118 -11.10 7.04 13.87
N PRO A 119 -9.76 6.87 13.85
CA PRO A 119 -8.95 6.84 15.07
C PRO A 119 -9.16 8.11 15.89
N ALA A 120 -9.17 7.99 17.23
CA ALA A 120 -9.28 9.12 18.14
C ALA A 120 -8.06 10.06 18.04
N GLU A 121 -6.90 9.50 17.72
CA GLU A 121 -5.64 10.20 17.53
C GLU A 121 -5.06 9.88 16.15
N PRO A 122 -4.31 10.80 15.53
CA PRO A 122 -3.58 10.50 14.30
C PRO A 122 -2.65 9.31 14.48
N LEU A 123 -2.62 8.41 13.50
CA LEU A 123 -1.77 7.22 13.51
C LEU A 123 -0.77 7.29 12.37
N LEU A 124 0.51 7.46 12.70
CA LEU A 124 1.63 7.53 11.77
C LEU A 124 2.72 6.54 12.17
N TYR A 125 3.19 5.74 11.24
CA TYR A 125 4.22 4.73 11.46
C TYR A 125 5.33 4.84 10.42
N ASN A 126 6.58 4.63 10.88
CA ASN A 126 7.70 4.43 9.98
C ASN A 126 7.81 2.92 9.72
N VAL A 127 7.38 2.46 8.55
CA VAL A 127 7.28 1.02 8.23
C VAL A 127 8.59 0.38 7.77
N GLU A 128 9.67 1.16 7.65
CA GLU A 128 11.00 0.61 7.43
C GLU A 128 11.65 0.19 8.76
N THR A 129 11.53 1.01 9.78
CA THR A 129 12.11 0.75 11.10
C THR A 129 11.16 0.00 12.04
N ASP A 130 9.86 0.14 11.84
CA ASP A 130 8.78 -0.49 12.62
C ASP A 130 7.75 -1.17 11.70
N ILE A 131 8.16 -2.24 11.04
CA ILE A 131 7.30 -3.04 10.15
C ILE A 131 6.05 -3.61 10.84
N SER A 132 6.06 -3.68 12.16
CA SER A 132 4.95 -4.17 12.98
C SER A 132 3.98 -3.06 13.39
N GLU A 133 4.28 -1.80 13.03
CA GLU A 133 3.43 -0.62 13.27
C GLU A 133 3.01 -0.48 14.75
N ARG A 134 4.00 -0.61 15.65
CA ARG A 134 3.78 -0.63 17.10
C ARG A 134 3.98 0.73 17.76
N PHE A 135 4.78 1.60 17.13
CA PHE A 135 5.22 2.87 17.70
C PHE A 135 4.66 4.04 16.90
N ASN A 136 3.54 4.60 17.36
CA ASN A 136 2.95 5.80 16.74
C ASN A 136 3.91 6.99 16.83
N GLN A 137 4.19 7.60 15.68
CA GLN A 137 5.12 8.73 15.54
C GLN A 137 4.37 10.05 15.20
N ALA A 138 3.05 10.07 15.19
CA ALA A 138 2.25 11.21 14.72
C ALA A 138 2.52 12.50 15.49
N GLU A 139 2.74 12.42 16.82
CA GLU A 139 3.05 13.58 17.65
C GLU A 139 4.42 14.20 17.34
N LYS A 140 5.39 13.36 16.92
CA LYS A 140 6.76 13.79 16.61
C LYS A 140 6.89 14.39 15.21
N HIS A 141 5.99 14.00 14.30
CA HIS A 141 6.07 14.34 12.88
C HIS A 141 4.74 14.91 12.34
N PRO A 142 4.21 16.01 12.92
CA PRO A 142 2.93 16.58 12.49
C PRO A 142 2.96 17.11 11.05
N GLU A 143 4.13 17.51 10.55
CA GLU A 143 4.35 17.94 9.18
C GLU A 143 4.12 16.78 8.18
N ILE A 144 4.58 15.56 8.53
CA ILE A 144 4.40 14.37 7.70
C ILE A 144 2.93 13.95 7.70
N VAL A 145 2.28 13.99 8.87
CA VAL A 145 0.83 13.73 8.99
C VAL A 145 0.04 14.64 8.04
N LYS A 146 0.34 15.95 8.05
CA LYS A 146 -0.33 16.92 7.18
C LYS A 146 -0.10 16.60 5.69
N LEU A 147 1.13 16.31 5.30
CA LEU A 147 1.49 15.96 3.93
C LEU A 147 0.73 14.72 3.45
N LEU A 148 0.64 13.68 4.28
CA LEU A 148 -0.06 12.44 3.92
C LEU A 148 -1.58 12.62 3.86
N ILE A 149 -2.16 13.45 4.72
CA ILE A 149 -3.57 13.82 4.66
C ILE A 149 -3.86 14.56 3.34
N GLU A 150 -3.05 15.55 2.99
CA GLU A 150 -3.21 16.30 1.73
C GLU A 150 -3.10 15.39 0.50
N ALA A 151 -2.14 14.45 0.49
CA ALA A 151 -1.98 13.46 -0.58
C ALA A 151 -3.21 12.55 -0.69
N GLY A 152 -3.73 12.04 0.43
CA GLY A 152 -4.93 11.20 0.45
C GLY A 152 -6.18 11.92 -0.03
N GLU A 153 -6.39 13.17 0.37
CA GLU A 153 -7.52 13.99 -0.08
C GLU A 153 -7.40 14.34 -1.58
N LYS A 154 -6.20 14.62 -2.05
CA LYS A 154 -5.95 14.83 -3.49
C LYS A 154 -6.29 13.58 -4.30
N HIS A 155 -5.87 12.41 -3.84
CA HIS A 155 -6.15 11.13 -4.48
C HIS A 155 -7.67 10.87 -4.54
N LYS A 156 -8.39 11.04 -3.43
CA LYS A 156 -9.86 10.89 -3.38
C LYS A 156 -10.59 11.78 -4.38
N LYS A 157 -10.17 13.05 -4.52
CA LYS A 157 -10.77 14.00 -5.46
C LYS A 157 -10.61 13.58 -6.92
N GLY A 158 -9.54 12.86 -7.24
CA GLY A 158 -9.27 12.35 -8.58
C GLY A 158 -10.07 11.10 -8.96
N MET A 159 -10.72 10.46 -7.99
CA MET A 159 -11.39 9.17 -8.20
C MET A 159 -12.92 9.30 -8.28
N LYS A 160 -13.54 8.51 -9.16
CA LYS A 160 -14.98 8.28 -9.18
C LYS A 160 -15.31 7.08 -8.30
N ILE A 161 -15.45 7.32 -6.99
CA ILE A 161 -15.74 6.29 -6.02
C ILE A 161 -17.20 5.82 -6.20
N LYS A 162 -17.39 4.51 -6.39
CA LYS A 162 -18.72 3.89 -6.42
C LYS A 162 -18.94 3.09 -5.15
N PRO A 163 -20.19 3.00 -4.64
CA PRO A 163 -20.50 2.10 -3.53
C PRO A 163 -20.05 0.67 -3.84
N SER A 164 -19.41 0.03 -2.89
CA SER A 164 -18.96 -1.35 -2.97
C SER A 164 -19.94 -2.28 -2.26
N VAL A 165 -19.96 -3.56 -2.64
CA VAL A 165 -20.69 -4.60 -1.91
C VAL A 165 -20.22 -4.68 -0.45
N CYS A 166 -18.94 -4.36 -0.18
CA CYS A 166 -18.38 -4.32 1.17
C CYS A 166 -18.98 -3.19 2.04
N ASP A 167 -19.54 -2.15 1.43
CA ASP A 167 -20.17 -1.03 2.16
C ASP A 167 -21.57 -1.39 2.65
N MET A 168 -22.15 -2.49 2.13
CA MET A 168 -23.51 -2.98 2.44
C MET A 168 -23.50 -4.13 3.46
N MET A 169 -22.35 -4.55 3.93
CA MET A 169 -22.15 -5.62 4.91
C MET A 169 -21.86 -5.06 6.30
#